data_25ce1bdefe7cca3724ccfc5915a7fc5c
#
_entry.id   25ce1bdefe7cca3724ccfc5915a7fc5c
#
_cell.length_a   1.000
_cell.length_b   1.000
_cell.length_c   1.000
_cell.angle_alpha   90.00
_cell.angle_beta   90.00
_cell.angle_gamma   90.00
#
_symmetry.space_group_name_H-M   'P 1'
#
loop_
_entity.id
_entity.type
_entity.pdbx_description
1 polymer ?
#
loop_
_entity_poly.entity_id
_entity_poly.type
_entity_poly.pdbx_seq_one_letter_code
_entity_poly.pdbx_strand_id
1 'polypeptide(L)'
;MLKKINNSISFDFQLALQDLKVNKVYSESLKKARIISDSENRKIQKALDQIVVEINEGTFKFSSEYEDVHMNIEMSLKQKIGDLSGKIHTGKSRNDQVITDLKLWIKEKLKTIVIKINTIQNTLIKKAEININTIMPGFTHSQNAQPISFAHYLLSFFEMLERDKQRSKNLIENMNECPLGSGALAGTNFFEIDRNFLAKKLGFKKPTENSLDSVSDRDFVIEFLSVISIISVHSSRIAEDFIIWSSN
;
A
#
# COMPACT_ATOMS: atom_id res chain seq x y z
N MET A 1 -28.30 10.23 -9.13
CA MET A 1 -27.38 11.31 -8.74
C MET A 1 -26.41 10.86 -7.62
N LEU A 2 -26.88 10.34 -6.50
CA LEU A 2 -26.05 9.82 -5.39
C LEU A 2 -25.02 8.75 -5.82
N LYS A 3 -25.39 7.77 -6.64
CA LYS A 3 -24.45 6.76 -7.17
C LYS A 3 -23.23 7.35 -7.90
N LYS A 4 -23.38 8.50 -8.56
CA LYS A 4 -22.26 9.15 -9.27
C LYS A 4 -21.29 9.90 -8.36
N ILE A 5 -21.74 10.28 -7.16
CA ILE A 5 -20.94 11.07 -6.20
C ILE A 5 -20.13 10.12 -5.30
N ASN A 6 -20.71 9.00 -4.87
CA ASN A 6 -20.10 8.10 -3.90
C ASN A 6 -19.33 6.91 -4.51
N ASN A 7 -19.48 6.66 -5.81
CA ASN A 7 -18.88 5.49 -6.45
C ASN A 7 -17.36 5.66 -6.59
N SER A 8 -16.59 4.77 -5.94
CA SER A 8 -15.12 4.74 -5.94
C SER A 8 -14.54 3.54 -6.70
N ILE A 9 -15.35 2.60 -7.15
CA ILE A 9 -14.87 1.35 -7.78
C ILE A 9 -13.94 1.58 -8.98
N SER A 10 -14.06 2.70 -9.68
CA SER A 10 -13.20 3.03 -10.83
C SER A 10 -11.71 3.18 -10.48
N PHE A 11 -11.37 3.38 -9.20
CA PHE A 11 -9.99 3.51 -8.74
C PHE A 11 -9.66 2.63 -7.52
N ASP A 12 -10.62 2.32 -6.64
CA ASP A 12 -10.38 1.55 -5.42
C ASP A 12 -10.30 0.03 -5.64
N PHE A 13 -10.67 -0.47 -6.83
CA PHE A 13 -10.48 -1.88 -7.20
C PHE A 13 -9.04 -2.37 -6.95
N GLN A 14 -8.08 -1.46 -6.95
CA GLN A 14 -6.67 -1.73 -6.65
C GLN A 14 -6.44 -2.23 -5.22
N LEU A 15 -7.38 -2.01 -4.30
CA LEU A 15 -7.32 -2.46 -2.90
C LEU A 15 -7.89 -3.87 -2.70
N ALA A 16 -8.39 -4.51 -3.75
CA ALA A 16 -9.12 -5.77 -3.66
C ALA A 16 -8.36 -6.89 -2.93
N LEU A 17 -7.07 -7.05 -3.19
CA LEU A 17 -6.25 -8.06 -2.54
C LEU A 17 -6.01 -7.76 -1.06
N GLN A 18 -5.90 -6.49 -0.68
CA GLN A 18 -5.77 -6.05 0.70
C GLN A 18 -7.08 -6.28 1.46
N ASP A 19 -8.21 -5.93 0.85
CA ASP A 19 -9.53 -6.18 1.45
C ASP A 19 -9.79 -7.68 1.68
N LEU A 20 -9.45 -8.53 0.71
CA LEU A 20 -9.55 -9.98 0.87
C LEU A 20 -8.66 -10.49 2.01
N LYS A 21 -7.43 -9.98 2.12
CA LYS A 21 -6.51 -10.31 3.23
C LYS A 21 -7.09 -9.87 4.57
N VAL A 22 -7.62 -8.66 4.65
CA VAL A 22 -8.28 -8.13 5.86
C VAL A 22 -9.48 -8.97 6.24
N ASN A 23 -10.35 -9.28 5.30
CA ASN A 23 -11.53 -10.11 5.54
C ASN A 23 -11.16 -11.53 6.01
N LYS A 24 -10.10 -12.13 5.46
CA LYS A 24 -9.61 -13.44 5.91
C LYS A 24 -9.15 -13.40 7.36
N VAL A 25 -8.32 -12.43 7.71
CA VAL A 25 -7.82 -12.28 9.10
C VAL A 25 -8.96 -11.93 10.06
N TYR A 26 -9.90 -11.09 9.60
CA TYR A 26 -11.05 -10.71 10.42
C TYR A 26 -11.97 -11.90 10.71
N SER A 27 -12.22 -12.77 9.73
CA SER A 27 -13.03 -13.99 9.97
C SER A 27 -12.36 -14.94 10.97
N GLU A 28 -11.02 -15.04 10.99
CA GLU A 28 -10.31 -15.77 12.06
C GLU A 28 -10.54 -15.13 13.45
N SER A 29 -10.58 -13.80 13.52
CA SER A 29 -10.88 -13.08 14.77
C SER A 29 -12.31 -13.32 15.23
N LEU A 30 -13.28 -13.30 14.32
CA LEU A 30 -14.68 -13.62 14.63
C LEU A 30 -14.84 -15.05 15.16
N LYS A 31 -14.09 -16.01 14.61
CA LYS A 31 -14.03 -17.37 15.14
C LYS A 31 -13.46 -17.40 16.56
N LYS A 32 -12.35 -16.70 16.82
CA LYS A 32 -11.77 -16.58 18.17
C LYS A 32 -12.76 -15.99 19.17
N ALA A 33 -13.52 -14.99 18.74
CA ALA A 33 -14.60 -14.37 19.52
C ALA A 33 -15.87 -15.22 19.61
N ARG A 34 -15.88 -16.43 19.05
CA ARG A 34 -17.03 -17.37 19.01
C ARG A 34 -18.29 -16.81 18.34
N ILE A 35 -18.14 -15.82 17.46
CA ILE A 35 -19.24 -15.23 16.67
C ILE A 35 -19.58 -16.15 15.50
N ILE A 36 -18.57 -16.81 14.93
CA ILE A 36 -18.72 -17.84 13.90
C ILE A 36 -18.06 -19.14 14.35
N SER A 37 -18.59 -20.24 13.88
CA SER A 37 -18.05 -21.58 14.13
C SER A 37 -16.82 -21.87 13.27
N ASP A 38 -16.07 -22.93 13.60
CA ASP A 38 -14.96 -23.41 12.76
C ASP A 38 -15.39 -23.80 11.35
N SER A 39 -16.58 -24.40 11.20
CA SER A 39 -17.11 -24.78 9.89
C SER A 39 -17.47 -23.57 9.05
N GLU A 40 -18.09 -22.55 9.66
CA GLU A 40 -18.42 -21.28 8.99
C GLU A 40 -17.15 -20.54 8.56
N ASN A 41 -16.15 -20.45 9.45
CA ASN A 41 -14.87 -19.84 9.12
C ASN A 41 -14.21 -20.54 7.93
N ARG A 42 -14.17 -21.89 7.90
CA ARG A 42 -13.61 -22.61 6.76
C ARG A 42 -14.34 -22.32 5.45
N LYS A 43 -15.68 -22.21 5.47
CA LYS A 43 -16.46 -21.83 4.28
C LYS A 43 -16.13 -20.43 3.81
N ILE A 44 -16.04 -19.46 4.72
CA ILE A 44 -15.65 -18.06 4.42
C ILE A 44 -14.25 -18.03 3.81
N GLN A 45 -13.27 -18.66 4.45
CA GLN A 45 -11.87 -18.69 3.97
C GLN A 45 -11.79 -19.26 2.55
N LYS A 46 -12.44 -20.40 2.28
CA LYS A 46 -12.46 -21.04 0.96
C LYS A 46 -13.05 -20.12 -0.11
N ALA A 47 -14.15 -19.42 0.21
CA ALA A 47 -14.79 -18.52 -0.74
C ALA A 47 -13.93 -17.27 -1.01
N LEU A 48 -13.26 -16.72 0.02
CA LEU A 48 -12.31 -15.62 -0.16
C LEU A 48 -11.09 -16.06 -0.99
N ASP A 49 -10.57 -17.29 -0.80
CA ASP A 49 -9.49 -17.84 -1.63
C ASP A 49 -9.89 -17.97 -3.10
N GLN A 50 -11.11 -18.37 -3.39
CA GLN A 50 -11.64 -18.41 -4.76
C GLN A 50 -11.67 -17.01 -5.40
N ILE A 51 -12.10 -15.99 -4.64
CA ILE A 51 -12.12 -14.60 -5.14
C ILE A 51 -10.68 -14.10 -5.40
N VAL A 52 -9.71 -14.45 -4.55
CA VAL A 52 -8.29 -14.14 -4.80
C VAL A 52 -7.82 -14.73 -6.12
N VAL A 53 -8.16 -15.99 -6.40
CA VAL A 53 -7.80 -16.66 -7.66
C VAL A 53 -8.45 -15.92 -8.84
N GLU A 54 -9.75 -15.65 -8.77
CA GLU A 54 -10.49 -14.94 -9.81
C GLU A 54 -9.89 -13.56 -10.15
N ILE A 55 -9.43 -12.82 -9.12
CA ILE A 55 -8.78 -11.51 -9.30
C ILE A 55 -7.42 -11.68 -9.96
N ASN A 56 -6.60 -12.64 -9.51
CA ASN A 56 -5.26 -12.86 -10.05
C ASN A 56 -5.30 -13.37 -11.50
N GLU A 57 -6.31 -14.14 -11.87
CA GLU A 57 -6.54 -14.63 -13.23
C GLU A 57 -7.24 -13.60 -14.14
N GLY A 58 -7.67 -12.46 -13.59
CA GLY A 58 -8.41 -11.42 -14.32
C GLY A 58 -9.84 -11.83 -14.71
N THR A 59 -10.39 -12.86 -14.08
CA THR A 59 -11.75 -13.35 -14.34
C THR A 59 -12.81 -12.69 -13.44
N PHE A 60 -12.39 -12.07 -12.33
CA PHE A 60 -13.28 -11.32 -11.44
C PHE A 60 -13.78 -10.05 -12.12
N LYS A 61 -15.09 -9.87 -12.17
CA LYS A 61 -15.72 -8.69 -12.79
C LYS A 61 -16.21 -7.72 -11.72
N PHE A 62 -15.52 -6.59 -11.61
CA PHE A 62 -15.99 -5.47 -10.79
C PHE A 62 -17.19 -4.80 -11.46
N SER A 63 -18.28 -4.63 -10.70
CA SER A 63 -19.50 -3.98 -11.16
C SER A 63 -19.58 -2.55 -10.66
N SER A 64 -19.86 -1.62 -11.55
CA SER A 64 -20.15 -0.22 -11.21
C SER A 64 -21.52 0.00 -10.56
N GLU A 65 -22.33 -1.06 -10.45
CA GLU A 65 -23.58 -1.03 -9.69
C GLU A 65 -23.33 -0.99 -8.17
N TYR A 66 -22.16 -1.46 -7.74
CA TYR A 66 -21.72 -1.42 -6.35
C TYR A 66 -20.81 -0.21 -6.12
N GLU A 67 -20.93 0.38 -4.93
CA GLU A 67 -20.29 1.65 -4.58
C GLU A 67 -18.76 1.59 -4.60
N ASP A 68 -18.21 0.51 -4.05
CA ASP A 68 -16.78 0.35 -3.79
C ASP A 68 -16.29 -1.09 -4.01
N VAL A 69 -14.99 -1.30 -3.89
CA VAL A 69 -14.36 -2.61 -3.98
C VAL A 69 -14.87 -3.56 -2.90
N HIS A 70 -15.10 -3.05 -1.71
CA HIS A 70 -15.55 -3.84 -0.57
C HIS A 70 -16.94 -4.43 -0.82
N MET A 71 -17.87 -3.63 -1.34
CA MET A 71 -19.21 -4.09 -1.70
C MET A 71 -19.18 -5.11 -2.85
N ASN A 72 -18.29 -4.92 -3.83
CA ASN A 72 -18.07 -5.91 -4.89
C ASN A 72 -17.62 -7.26 -4.33
N ILE A 73 -16.67 -7.27 -3.39
CA ILE A 73 -16.20 -8.49 -2.72
C ILE A 73 -17.28 -9.11 -1.84
N GLU A 74 -18.01 -8.30 -1.05
CA GLU A 74 -19.12 -8.77 -0.21
C GLU A 74 -20.22 -9.43 -1.03
N MET A 75 -20.58 -8.85 -2.18
CA MET A 75 -21.61 -9.42 -3.07
C MET A 75 -21.13 -10.71 -3.75
N SER A 76 -19.85 -10.77 -4.16
CA SER A 76 -19.28 -12.02 -4.67
C SER A 76 -19.26 -13.11 -3.59
N LEU A 77 -18.89 -12.75 -2.36
CA LEU A 77 -18.92 -13.65 -1.22
C LEU A 77 -20.33 -14.16 -0.95
N LYS A 78 -21.34 -13.27 -1.01
CA LYS A 78 -22.75 -13.64 -0.85
C LYS A 78 -23.22 -14.63 -1.92
N GLN A 79 -22.79 -14.47 -3.16
CA GLN A 79 -23.10 -15.42 -4.24
C GLN A 79 -22.51 -16.81 -3.98
N LYS A 80 -21.34 -16.91 -3.32
CA LYS A 80 -20.65 -18.17 -3.05
C LYS A 80 -21.13 -18.89 -1.79
N ILE A 81 -21.46 -18.16 -0.71
CA ILE A 81 -21.79 -18.75 0.60
C ILE A 81 -23.12 -18.26 1.21
N GLY A 82 -23.93 -17.52 0.46
CA GLY A 82 -25.24 -17.04 0.90
C GLY A 82 -25.16 -16.10 2.10
N ASP A 83 -26.16 -16.20 3.00
CA ASP A 83 -26.31 -15.30 4.15
C ASP A 83 -25.15 -15.37 5.17
N LEU A 84 -24.35 -16.42 5.13
CA LEU A 84 -23.15 -16.52 5.95
C LEU A 84 -22.17 -15.36 5.70
N SER A 85 -22.15 -14.82 4.47
CA SER A 85 -21.32 -13.67 4.11
C SER A 85 -21.56 -12.46 5.00
N GLY A 86 -22.81 -12.22 5.43
CA GLY A 86 -23.16 -11.08 6.27
C GLY A 86 -22.49 -11.10 7.64
N LYS A 87 -22.13 -12.27 8.17
CA LYS A 87 -21.45 -12.39 9.46
C LYS A 87 -20.06 -11.79 9.47
N ILE A 88 -19.38 -11.68 8.31
CA ILE A 88 -18.02 -11.13 8.23
C ILE A 88 -17.96 -9.62 8.57
N HIS A 89 -19.11 -8.94 8.52
CA HIS A 89 -19.21 -7.52 8.85
C HIS A 89 -19.49 -7.25 10.32
N THR A 90 -19.71 -8.30 11.13
CA THR A 90 -20.04 -8.18 12.57
C THR A 90 -18.92 -7.46 13.34
N GLY A 91 -19.24 -6.35 14.00
CA GLY A 91 -18.30 -5.56 14.79
C GLY A 91 -17.25 -4.77 13.99
N LYS A 92 -17.32 -4.80 12.67
CA LYS A 92 -16.45 -4.05 11.75
C LYS A 92 -17.25 -2.90 11.13
N SER A 93 -16.55 -1.80 10.81
CA SER A 93 -17.11 -0.72 10.01
C SER A 93 -16.38 -0.57 8.69
N ARG A 94 -17.01 0.04 7.70
CA ARG A 94 -16.32 0.48 6.49
C ARG A 94 -15.17 1.44 6.83
N ASN A 95 -15.30 2.25 7.89
CA ASN A 95 -14.31 3.24 8.30
C ASN A 95 -12.97 2.60 8.69
N ASP A 96 -12.94 1.61 9.58
CA ASP A 96 -11.70 0.93 9.96
C ASP A 96 -11.18 -0.02 8.88
N GLN A 97 -12.05 -0.59 8.06
CA GLN A 97 -11.71 -1.45 6.94
C GLN A 97 -10.93 -0.68 5.86
N VAL A 98 -11.49 0.41 5.34
CA VAL A 98 -10.90 1.19 4.24
C VAL A 98 -9.50 1.69 4.58
N ILE A 99 -9.29 2.22 5.80
CA ILE A 99 -7.98 2.71 6.21
C ILE A 99 -6.97 1.58 6.37
N THR A 100 -7.41 0.44 6.90
CA THR A 100 -6.53 -0.73 7.03
C THR A 100 -6.05 -1.20 5.67
N ASP A 101 -6.95 -1.30 4.70
CA ASP A 101 -6.63 -1.72 3.35
C ASP A 101 -5.67 -0.75 2.65
N LEU A 102 -5.93 0.55 2.78
CA LEU A 102 -5.07 1.58 2.21
C LEU A 102 -3.67 1.59 2.84
N LYS A 103 -3.57 1.47 4.18
CA LYS A 103 -2.27 1.33 4.85
C LYS A 103 -1.51 0.08 4.37
N LEU A 104 -2.17 -1.05 4.21
CA LEU A 104 -1.55 -2.27 3.68
C LEU A 104 -1.06 -2.07 2.24
N TRP A 105 -1.88 -1.48 1.38
CA TRP A 105 -1.52 -1.20 -0.01
C TRP A 105 -0.30 -0.27 -0.10
N ILE A 106 -0.30 0.85 0.63
CA ILE A 106 0.83 1.79 0.64
C ILE A 106 2.10 1.10 1.14
N LYS A 107 2.03 0.29 2.22
CA LYS A 107 3.19 -0.48 2.72
C LYS A 107 3.76 -1.41 1.65
N GLU A 108 2.93 -2.09 0.89
CA GLU A 108 3.36 -2.99 -0.19
C GLU A 108 3.98 -2.20 -1.35
N LYS A 109 3.39 -1.07 -1.74
CA LYS A 109 3.95 -0.19 -2.79
C LYS A 109 5.29 0.40 -2.38
N LEU A 110 5.43 0.89 -1.15
CA LEU A 110 6.70 1.41 -0.63
C LEU A 110 7.80 0.34 -0.60
N LYS A 111 7.48 -0.89 -0.19
CA LYS A 111 8.44 -2.02 -0.24
C LYS A 111 8.91 -2.28 -1.68
N THR A 112 7.99 -2.28 -2.63
CA THR A 112 8.31 -2.44 -4.05
C THR A 112 9.20 -1.30 -4.56
N ILE A 113 8.91 -0.06 -4.17
CA ILE A 113 9.73 1.11 -4.52
C ILE A 113 11.14 0.98 -3.96
N VAL A 114 11.30 0.58 -2.70
CA VAL A 114 12.62 0.35 -2.07
C VAL A 114 13.42 -0.71 -2.85
N ILE A 115 12.78 -1.79 -3.29
CA ILE A 115 13.44 -2.83 -4.12
C ILE A 115 13.91 -2.23 -5.46
N LYS A 116 13.07 -1.43 -6.12
CA LYS A 116 13.42 -0.77 -7.38
C LYS A 116 14.55 0.25 -7.21
N ILE A 117 14.53 1.04 -6.14
CA ILE A 117 15.62 1.95 -5.79
C ILE A 117 16.95 1.19 -5.65
N ASN A 118 16.96 0.09 -4.90
CA ASN A 118 18.16 -0.74 -4.75
C ASN A 118 18.69 -1.26 -6.11
N THR A 119 17.79 -1.62 -7.04
CA THR A 119 18.18 -2.06 -8.39
C THR A 119 18.87 -0.93 -9.16
N ILE A 120 18.30 0.29 -9.10
CA ILE A 120 18.91 1.47 -9.74
C ILE A 120 20.26 1.80 -9.10
N GLN A 121 20.35 1.83 -7.77
CA GLN A 121 21.60 2.09 -7.04
C GLN A 121 22.70 1.11 -7.43
N ASN A 122 22.40 -0.19 -7.51
CA ASN A 122 23.36 -1.20 -7.97
C ASN A 122 23.82 -0.97 -9.42
N THR A 123 22.94 -0.48 -10.28
CA THR A 123 23.27 -0.15 -11.65
C THR A 123 24.19 1.07 -11.70
N LEU A 124 23.90 2.11 -10.91
CA LEU A 124 24.75 3.30 -10.79
C LEU A 124 26.15 2.96 -10.31
N ILE A 125 26.28 2.11 -9.26
CA ILE A 125 27.58 1.65 -8.76
C ILE A 125 28.38 0.96 -9.88
N LYS A 126 27.80 -0.05 -10.54
CA LYS A 126 28.47 -0.79 -11.63
C LYS A 126 28.91 0.13 -12.76
N LYS A 127 28.09 1.13 -13.12
CA LYS A 127 28.46 2.13 -14.14
C LYS A 127 29.52 3.09 -13.65
N ALA A 128 29.52 3.46 -12.38
CA ALA A 128 30.55 4.29 -11.79
C ALA A 128 31.91 3.59 -11.76
N GLU A 129 31.97 2.31 -11.38
CA GLU A 129 33.20 1.50 -11.33
C GLU A 129 33.97 1.49 -12.66
N ILE A 130 33.29 1.34 -13.79
CA ILE A 130 33.92 1.31 -15.12
C ILE A 130 34.21 2.70 -15.67
N ASN A 131 33.77 3.77 -15.03
CA ASN A 131 33.92 5.16 -15.48
C ASN A 131 34.68 6.04 -14.48
N ILE A 132 35.48 5.44 -13.60
CA ILE A 132 36.26 6.19 -12.59
C ILE A 132 37.15 7.23 -13.23
N ASN A 133 37.78 6.91 -14.36
CA ASN A 133 38.74 7.77 -15.09
C ASN A 133 38.09 8.55 -16.24
N THR A 134 36.78 8.41 -16.45
CA THR A 134 36.08 9.16 -17.49
C THR A 134 35.83 10.58 -17.00
N ILE A 135 36.58 11.54 -17.53
CA ILE A 135 36.51 12.97 -17.13
C ILE A 135 35.39 13.64 -17.93
N MET A 136 34.60 14.47 -17.26
CA MET A 136 33.56 15.31 -17.87
C MET A 136 33.54 16.70 -17.22
N PRO A 137 33.01 17.73 -17.90
CA PRO A 137 32.82 19.04 -17.26
C PRO A 137 31.71 18.94 -16.20
N GLY A 138 31.97 19.49 -15.03
CA GLY A 138 30.91 19.82 -14.07
C GLY A 138 30.30 21.18 -14.44
N PHE A 139 29.03 21.37 -14.16
CA PHE A 139 28.28 22.56 -14.52
C PHE A 139 27.74 23.29 -13.30
N THR A 140 27.80 24.63 -13.33
CA THR A 140 27.03 25.52 -12.47
C THR A 140 26.41 26.61 -13.34
N HIS A 141 25.11 26.92 -13.10
CA HIS A 141 24.42 27.94 -13.90
C HIS A 141 24.48 27.69 -15.43
N SER A 142 24.46 26.42 -15.83
CA SER A 142 24.62 25.97 -17.24
C SER A 142 25.96 26.39 -17.87
N GLN A 143 26.97 26.72 -17.06
CA GLN A 143 28.32 27.05 -17.50
C GLN A 143 29.31 25.99 -17.02
N ASN A 144 30.36 25.73 -17.84
CA ASN A 144 31.44 24.83 -17.45
C ASN A 144 32.13 25.36 -16.18
N ALA A 145 32.31 24.49 -15.20
CA ALA A 145 32.98 24.79 -13.95
C ALA A 145 34.16 23.83 -13.75
N GLN A 146 34.17 23.05 -12.68
CA GLN A 146 35.30 22.15 -12.41
C GLN A 146 35.15 20.83 -13.18
N PRO A 147 36.26 20.20 -13.61
CA PRO A 147 36.24 18.86 -14.14
C PRO A 147 35.89 17.87 -13.03
N ILE A 148 35.04 16.90 -13.37
CA ILE A 148 34.63 15.81 -12.47
C ILE A 148 34.74 14.46 -13.21
N SER A 149 34.71 13.33 -12.50
CA SER A 149 34.56 12.06 -13.16
C SER A 149 33.07 11.73 -13.36
N PHE A 150 32.76 11.00 -14.42
CA PHE A 150 31.41 10.50 -14.65
C PHE A 150 30.95 9.59 -13.51
N ALA A 151 31.88 8.85 -12.88
CA ALA A 151 31.60 8.08 -11.68
C ALA A 151 31.08 8.96 -10.53
N HIS A 152 31.74 10.10 -10.27
CA HIS A 152 31.32 11.04 -9.22
C HIS A 152 29.93 11.61 -9.51
N TYR A 153 29.63 11.94 -10.77
CA TYR A 153 28.33 12.37 -11.19
C TYR A 153 27.24 11.30 -10.91
N LEU A 154 27.46 10.05 -11.33
CA LEU A 154 26.52 8.94 -11.11
C LEU A 154 26.25 8.68 -9.62
N LEU A 155 27.29 8.76 -8.79
CA LEU A 155 27.16 8.57 -7.35
C LEU A 155 26.39 9.70 -6.65
N SER A 156 26.28 10.88 -7.26
CA SER A 156 25.39 11.93 -6.72
C SER A 156 23.93 11.50 -6.72
N PHE A 157 23.47 10.76 -7.74
CA PHE A 157 22.13 10.18 -7.78
C PHE A 157 21.98 8.99 -6.84
N PHE A 158 23.04 8.22 -6.63
CA PHE A 158 23.03 7.19 -5.60
C PHE A 158 22.66 7.78 -4.23
N GLU A 159 23.27 8.90 -3.85
CA GLU A 159 22.99 9.59 -2.59
C GLU A 159 21.56 10.15 -2.51
N MET A 160 21.02 10.66 -3.61
CA MET A 160 19.61 11.09 -3.67
C MET A 160 18.67 9.93 -3.41
N LEU A 161 18.89 8.81 -4.09
CA LEU A 161 18.09 7.59 -3.96
C LEU A 161 18.24 6.94 -2.58
N GLU A 162 19.40 7.03 -1.92
CA GLU A 162 19.58 6.55 -0.55
C GLU A 162 18.68 7.31 0.43
N ARG A 163 18.62 8.64 0.30
CA ARG A 163 17.69 9.46 1.09
C ARG A 163 16.23 9.13 0.81
N ASP A 164 15.87 8.82 -0.45
CA ASP A 164 14.49 8.41 -0.82
C ASP A 164 14.12 7.06 -0.23
N LYS A 165 15.07 6.12 -0.23
CA LYS A 165 14.92 4.82 0.42
C LYS A 165 14.69 4.97 1.92
N GLN A 166 15.45 5.86 2.58
CA GLN A 166 15.27 6.12 4.00
C GLN A 166 13.91 6.78 4.31
N ARG A 167 13.46 7.75 3.49
CA ARG A 167 12.10 8.34 3.61
C ARG A 167 11.03 7.27 3.50
N SER A 168 11.14 6.40 2.51
CA SER A 168 10.19 5.30 2.30
C SER A 168 10.12 4.34 3.50
N LYS A 169 11.26 4.00 4.09
CA LYS A 169 11.32 3.17 5.31
C LYS A 169 10.71 3.86 6.52
N ASN A 170 11.03 5.14 6.72
CA ASN A 170 10.49 5.92 7.82
C ASN A 170 8.96 6.02 7.74
N LEU A 171 8.42 6.24 6.54
CA LEU A 171 6.97 6.26 6.35
C LEU A 171 6.32 4.90 6.67
N ILE A 172 6.94 3.78 6.27
CA ILE A 172 6.45 2.45 6.63
C ILE A 172 6.37 2.30 8.16
N GLU A 173 7.36 2.79 8.90
CA GLU A 173 7.36 2.73 10.37
C GLU A 173 6.32 3.67 11.00
N ASN A 174 6.18 4.89 10.49
CA ASN A 174 5.22 5.88 11.01
C ASN A 174 3.77 5.39 10.89
N MET A 175 3.44 4.71 9.78
CA MET A 175 2.09 4.19 9.53
C MET A 175 1.86 2.75 10.02
N ASN A 176 2.79 2.18 10.81
CA ASN A 176 2.82 0.76 11.17
C ASN A 176 1.90 0.37 12.34
N GLU A 177 0.75 1.02 12.45
CA GLU A 177 -0.29 0.70 13.43
C GLU A 177 -1.60 0.31 12.73
N CYS A 178 -2.27 -0.72 13.29
CA CYS A 178 -3.44 -1.34 12.71
C CYS A 178 -4.73 -0.64 13.14
N PRO A 179 -5.51 -0.06 12.23
CA PRO A 179 -6.80 0.56 12.56
C PRO A 179 -7.92 -0.45 12.82
N LEU A 180 -7.82 -1.66 12.25
CA LEU A 180 -8.89 -2.65 12.27
C LEU A 180 -9.32 -3.04 13.70
N GLY A 181 -10.61 -3.03 13.93
CA GLY A 181 -11.22 -3.23 15.25
C GLY A 181 -11.56 -1.91 15.98
N SER A 182 -11.31 -0.75 15.34
CA SER A 182 -11.78 0.54 15.83
C SER A 182 -13.27 0.78 15.53
N GLY A 183 -13.87 -0.08 14.69
CA GLY A 183 -15.26 0.07 14.29
C GLY A 183 -15.52 1.37 13.52
N ALA A 184 -16.70 1.96 13.71
CA ALA A 184 -17.02 3.23 13.06
C ALA A 184 -16.18 4.39 13.60
N LEU A 185 -15.94 4.44 14.94
CA LEU A 185 -15.15 5.45 15.62
C LEU A 185 -14.81 5.11 17.09
N ALA A 186 -15.52 4.18 17.73
CA ALA A 186 -15.43 3.91 19.19
C ALA A 186 -15.22 2.43 19.53
N GLY A 187 -14.77 1.62 18.56
CA GLY A 187 -14.63 0.16 18.73
C GLY A 187 -15.98 -0.57 18.74
N THR A 188 -16.00 -1.77 19.32
CA THR A 188 -17.22 -2.54 19.56
C THR A 188 -17.29 -3.03 21.00
N ASN A 189 -18.47 -2.85 21.64
CA ASN A 189 -18.71 -3.28 23.02
C ASN A 189 -19.42 -4.64 23.11
N PHE A 190 -19.88 -5.18 22.01
CA PHE A 190 -20.71 -6.39 21.98
C PHE A 190 -19.88 -7.67 21.84
N PHE A 191 -18.63 -7.56 21.38
CA PHE A 191 -17.78 -8.70 21.06
C PHE A 191 -16.32 -8.40 21.41
N GLU A 192 -15.63 -9.39 21.93
CA GLU A 192 -14.19 -9.28 22.23
C GLU A 192 -13.38 -9.51 20.92
N ILE A 193 -13.19 -8.48 20.15
CA ILE A 193 -12.30 -8.49 18.98
C ILE A 193 -10.86 -8.27 19.45
N ASP A 194 -10.02 -9.30 19.27
CA ASP A 194 -8.59 -9.24 19.61
C ASP A 194 -7.81 -8.39 18.59
N ARG A 195 -7.66 -7.08 18.91
CA ARG A 195 -6.96 -6.11 18.04
C ARG A 195 -5.47 -6.41 17.90
N ASN A 196 -4.84 -6.99 18.92
CA ASN A 196 -3.43 -7.41 18.84
C ASN A 196 -3.25 -8.57 17.86
N PHE A 197 -4.18 -9.52 17.86
CA PHE A 197 -4.19 -10.60 16.89
C PHE A 197 -4.35 -10.05 15.46
N LEU A 198 -5.28 -9.12 15.24
CA LEU A 198 -5.49 -8.48 13.94
C LEU A 198 -4.22 -7.78 13.45
N ALA A 199 -3.62 -6.94 14.29
CA ALA A 199 -2.40 -6.22 13.97
C ALA A 199 -1.25 -7.19 13.58
N LYS A 200 -1.00 -8.20 14.41
CA LYS A 200 0.05 -9.19 14.17
C LYS A 200 -0.16 -9.95 12.86
N LYS A 201 -1.38 -10.43 12.61
CA LYS A 201 -1.72 -11.22 11.41
C LYS A 201 -1.65 -10.39 10.13
N LEU A 202 -1.99 -9.11 10.17
CA LEU A 202 -1.90 -8.19 9.05
C LEU A 202 -0.49 -7.63 8.84
N GLY A 203 0.45 -7.87 9.77
CA GLY A 203 1.84 -7.42 9.68
C GLY A 203 2.02 -5.96 10.09
N PHE A 204 1.19 -5.46 11.01
CA PHE A 204 1.40 -4.21 11.73
C PHE A 204 2.14 -4.46 13.05
N LYS A 205 2.79 -3.43 13.57
CA LYS A 205 3.55 -3.48 14.82
C LYS A 205 2.64 -3.65 16.04
N LYS A 206 1.54 -2.91 16.07
CA LYS A 206 0.52 -2.92 17.14
C LYS A 206 -0.81 -2.37 16.61
N PRO A 207 -1.92 -2.49 17.35
CA PRO A 207 -3.13 -1.73 17.07
C PRO A 207 -2.92 -0.24 17.36
N THR A 208 -3.73 0.63 16.73
CA THR A 208 -3.79 2.06 17.05
C THR A 208 -4.29 2.29 18.48
N GLU A 209 -3.83 3.36 19.14
CA GLU A 209 -4.16 3.64 20.54
C GLU A 209 -5.55 4.30 20.70
N ASN A 210 -5.87 5.26 19.82
CA ASN A 210 -7.14 5.99 19.88
C ASN A 210 -8.00 5.64 18.67
N SER A 211 -9.23 5.20 18.90
CA SER A 211 -10.14 4.74 17.86
C SER A 211 -10.70 5.86 16.97
N LEU A 212 -10.84 7.08 17.49
CA LEU A 212 -11.29 8.24 16.72
C LEU A 212 -10.22 8.65 15.70
N ASP A 213 -8.98 8.82 16.17
CA ASP A 213 -7.81 9.09 15.33
C ASP A 213 -7.61 7.97 14.30
N SER A 214 -7.72 6.74 14.74
CA SER A 214 -7.54 5.52 13.94
C SER A 214 -8.34 5.51 12.64
N VAL A 215 -9.59 5.97 12.68
CA VAL A 215 -10.49 5.95 11.51
C VAL A 215 -10.49 7.27 10.73
N SER A 216 -9.97 8.35 11.31
CA SER A 216 -9.93 9.68 10.69
C SER A 216 -8.57 10.03 10.08
N ASP A 217 -7.48 9.43 10.56
CA ASP A 217 -6.12 9.71 10.10
C ASP A 217 -5.96 9.51 8.58
N ARG A 218 -5.36 10.51 7.94
CA ARG A 218 -4.94 10.50 6.54
C ARG A 218 -3.54 11.08 6.34
N ASP A 219 -2.81 11.37 7.41
CA ASP A 219 -1.47 11.96 7.37
C ASP A 219 -0.51 11.10 6.57
N PHE A 220 -0.59 9.78 6.74
CA PHE A 220 0.23 8.83 5.99
C PHE A 220 0.01 8.89 4.47
N VAL A 221 -1.15 9.35 4.00
CA VAL A 221 -1.41 9.55 2.55
C VAL A 221 -0.67 10.77 2.05
N ILE A 222 -0.69 11.87 2.83
CA ILE A 222 0.02 13.11 2.50
C ILE A 222 1.53 12.86 2.51
N GLU A 223 2.05 12.16 3.52
CA GLU A 223 3.45 11.74 3.58
C GLU A 223 3.83 10.86 2.37
N PHE A 224 2.98 9.89 2.01
CA PHE A 224 3.21 9.03 0.84
C PHE A 224 3.32 9.84 -0.45
N LEU A 225 2.38 10.75 -0.69
CA LEU A 225 2.41 11.61 -1.87
C LEU A 225 3.64 12.52 -1.89
N SER A 226 4.06 13.03 -0.73
CA SER A 226 5.29 13.81 -0.60
C SER A 226 6.54 13.00 -0.95
N VAL A 227 6.66 11.78 -0.40
CA VAL A 227 7.78 10.87 -0.70
C VAL A 227 7.85 10.55 -2.19
N ILE A 228 6.71 10.20 -2.82
CA ILE A 228 6.66 9.89 -4.26
C ILE A 228 7.00 11.11 -5.10
N SER A 229 6.56 12.30 -4.72
CA SER A 229 6.89 13.54 -5.41
C SER A 229 8.41 13.81 -5.41
N ILE A 230 9.08 13.61 -4.28
CA ILE A 230 10.55 13.78 -4.17
C ILE A 230 11.26 12.74 -5.06
N ILE A 231 10.86 11.47 -5.02
CA ILE A 231 11.42 10.41 -5.88
C ILE A 231 11.25 10.77 -7.36
N SER A 232 10.07 11.29 -7.74
CA SER A 232 9.78 11.72 -9.11
C SER A 232 10.68 12.87 -9.57
N VAL A 233 10.94 13.85 -8.70
CA VAL A 233 11.88 14.95 -8.97
C VAL A 233 13.30 14.42 -9.19
N HIS A 234 13.80 13.52 -8.34
CA HIS A 234 15.12 12.92 -8.53
C HIS A 234 15.21 12.10 -9.82
N SER A 235 14.16 11.35 -10.14
CA SER A 235 14.09 10.57 -11.39
C SER A 235 14.04 11.46 -12.63
N SER A 236 13.30 12.58 -12.57
CA SER A 236 13.25 13.56 -13.66
C SER A 236 14.59 14.22 -13.91
N ARG A 237 15.33 14.58 -12.84
CA ARG A 237 16.64 15.23 -12.97
C ARG A 237 17.64 14.35 -13.73
N ILE A 238 17.77 13.06 -13.35
CA ILE A 238 18.69 12.17 -14.05
C ILE A 238 18.26 11.94 -15.51
N ALA A 239 16.96 11.79 -15.73
CA ALA A 239 16.42 11.59 -17.09
C ALA A 239 16.70 12.80 -17.98
N GLU A 240 16.52 14.01 -17.47
CA GLU A 240 16.74 15.25 -18.22
C GLU A 240 18.21 15.42 -18.63
N ASP A 241 19.15 15.16 -17.71
CA ASP A 241 20.58 15.20 -18.02
C ASP A 241 20.94 14.21 -19.16
N PHE A 242 20.41 13.00 -19.12
CA PHE A 242 20.63 12.03 -20.21
C PHE A 242 19.97 12.44 -21.53
N ILE A 243 18.82 13.08 -21.49
CA ILE A 243 18.18 13.64 -22.70
C ILE A 243 19.06 14.71 -23.30
N ILE A 244 19.54 15.66 -22.48
CA ILE A 244 20.42 16.73 -22.95
C ILE A 244 21.72 16.18 -23.57
N TRP A 245 22.35 15.19 -22.91
CA TRP A 245 23.62 14.63 -23.43
C TRP A 245 23.46 13.73 -24.66
N SER A 246 22.27 13.18 -24.89
CA SER A 246 21.97 12.34 -26.05
C SER A 246 21.30 13.11 -27.20
N SER A 247 21.02 14.40 -27.00
CA SER A 247 20.52 15.28 -28.07
C SER A 247 21.66 15.82 -28.96
N ASN A 248 21.37 16.01 -30.26
CA ASN A 248 22.31 16.59 -31.22
C ASN A 248 22.52 18.09 -30.99
#